data_e7eb9695b9631392d8e1845f53b8f108
#
_entry.id   e7eb9695b9631392d8e1845f53b8f108
#
_cell.length_a   1.000
_cell.length_b   1.000
_cell.length_c   1.000
_cell.angle_alpha   90.00
_cell.angle_beta   90.00
_cell.angle_gamma   90.00
#
_symmetry.space_group_name_H-M   'P 1'
#
loop_
_entity.id
_entity.type
_entity.pdbx_description
1 polymer ?
#
loop_
_entity_poly.entity_id
_entity_poly.type
_entity_poly.pdbx_seq_one_letter_code
_entity_poly.pdbx_strand_id
1 'polypeptide(L)'
;VAGTAELADWNHDIREDRIKPLVKWVKENTFMDAENYSKWACLRPMTPNMLPVIKRVDRMWVNSGAGHLGWTMGMALAERLSNDLSSR
;
A
#
# COMPACT_ATOMS: atom_id res chain seq x y z
N VAL A 1 11.67 -6.89 3.12
CA VAL A 1 11.93 -6.07 1.93
C VAL A 1 10.66 -5.98 1.12
N ALA A 2 10.25 -4.79 0.76
CA ALA A 2 9.13 -4.53 -0.12
C ALA A 2 9.66 -3.96 -1.44
N GLY A 3 9.08 -4.39 -2.53
CA GLY A 3 9.49 -3.91 -3.83
C GLY A 3 8.66 -4.50 -4.95
N THR A 4 8.95 -4.01 -6.12
CA THR A 4 8.20 -4.11 -7.37
C THR A 4 6.73 -3.71 -7.24
N ALA A 5 6.38 -2.61 -7.89
CA ALA A 5 5.00 -2.20 -8.08
C ALA A 5 4.59 -2.51 -9.53
N GLU A 6 3.41 -3.05 -9.71
CA GLU A 6 2.87 -3.43 -11.00
C GLU A 6 1.46 -2.88 -11.20
N LEU A 7 1.16 -2.45 -12.41
CA LEU A 7 -0.19 -2.17 -12.86
C LEU A 7 -0.75 -3.47 -13.46
N ALA A 8 -1.27 -4.33 -12.62
CA ALA A 8 -1.66 -5.70 -12.97
C ALA A 8 -3.14 -5.99 -12.67
N ASP A 9 -3.97 -4.95 -12.57
CA ASP A 9 -5.37 -5.04 -12.24
C ASP A 9 -5.58 -5.83 -10.91
N TRP A 10 -6.47 -6.78 -10.89
CA TRP A 10 -6.76 -7.62 -9.70
C TRP A 10 -5.85 -8.86 -9.60
N ASN A 11 -4.77 -8.91 -10.37
CA ASN A 11 -3.87 -10.05 -10.39
C ASN A 11 -2.94 -10.06 -9.17
N HIS A 12 -2.91 -11.18 -8.44
CA HIS A 12 -2.06 -11.43 -7.28
C HIS A 12 -0.90 -12.40 -7.58
N ASP A 13 -0.69 -12.77 -8.84
CA ASP A 13 0.36 -13.72 -9.19
C ASP A 13 1.73 -13.16 -8.85
N ILE A 14 2.55 -14.01 -8.22
CA ILE A 14 3.91 -13.68 -7.85
C ILE A 14 4.86 -14.29 -8.86
N ARG A 15 5.43 -13.46 -9.71
CA ARG A 15 6.37 -13.89 -10.73
C ARG A 15 7.79 -13.91 -10.19
N GLU A 16 8.53 -14.93 -10.51
CA GLU A 16 9.92 -15.09 -10.05
C GLU A 16 10.86 -13.98 -10.56
N ASP A 17 10.63 -13.46 -11.77
CA ASP A 17 11.41 -12.34 -12.31
C ASP A 17 11.25 -11.05 -11.49
N ARG A 18 10.17 -10.94 -10.69
CA ARG A 18 9.92 -9.81 -9.79
C ARG A 18 10.54 -10.02 -8.41
N ILE A 19 10.70 -11.26 -7.98
CA ILE A 19 11.31 -11.62 -6.69
C ILE A 19 12.84 -11.61 -6.76
N LYS A 20 13.41 -12.11 -7.84
CA LYS A 20 14.87 -12.21 -8.01
C LYS A 20 15.65 -10.93 -7.71
N PRO A 21 15.24 -9.73 -8.19
CA PRO A 21 15.95 -8.50 -7.88
C PRO A 21 15.92 -8.16 -6.37
N LEU A 22 14.85 -8.48 -5.68
CA LEU A 22 14.72 -8.23 -4.23
C LEU A 22 15.65 -9.15 -3.44
N VAL A 23 15.67 -10.43 -3.77
CA VAL A 23 16.58 -11.40 -3.16
C VAL A 23 18.04 -11.02 -3.41
N LYS A 24 18.36 -10.63 -4.65
CA LYS A 24 19.70 -10.15 -5.00
C LYS A 24 20.09 -8.95 -4.15
N TRP A 25 19.20 -7.97 -4.01
CA TRP A 25 19.47 -6.78 -3.21
C TRP A 25 19.76 -7.13 -1.74
N VAL A 26 18.97 -8.04 -1.15
CA VAL A 26 19.19 -8.51 0.23
C VAL A 26 20.57 -9.15 0.39
N LYS A 27 20.96 -10.03 -0.55
CA LYS A 27 22.27 -10.70 -0.53
C LYS A 27 23.44 -9.72 -0.63
N GLU A 28 23.28 -8.67 -1.43
CA GLU A 28 24.35 -7.71 -1.69
C GLU A 28 24.46 -6.61 -0.62
N ASN A 29 23.38 -6.32 0.09
CA ASN A 29 23.32 -5.13 0.95
C ASN A 29 23.04 -5.44 2.41
N THR A 30 22.82 -6.69 2.79
CA THR A 30 22.54 -7.08 4.17
C THR A 30 23.26 -8.36 4.57
N PHE A 31 23.25 -8.65 5.86
CA PHE A 31 23.74 -9.93 6.43
C PHE A 31 22.61 -10.94 6.66
N MET A 32 21.41 -10.66 6.14
CA MET A 32 20.24 -11.52 6.34
C MET A 32 20.31 -12.75 5.45
N ASP A 33 19.76 -13.86 5.94
CA ASP A 33 19.56 -15.06 5.13
C ASP A 33 18.56 -14.75 4.00
N ALA A 34 19.01 -14.88 2.78
CA ALA A 34 18.20 -14.67 1.59
C ALA A 34 17.84 -15.99 0.88
N GLU A 35 18.07 -17.13 1.50
CA GLU A 35 17.67 -18.43 0.97
C GLU A 35 16.29 -18.87 1.50
N ASN A 36 16.01 -18.52 2.77
CA ASN A 36 14.75 -18.85 3.43
C ASN A 36 13.88 -17.62 3.54
N TYR A 37 12.94 -17.43 2.61
CA TYR A 37 12.03 -16.30 2.60
C TYR A 37 10.60 -16.72 2.22
N SER A 38 9.65 -15.96 2.70
CA SER A 38 8.27 -15.97 2.21
C SER A 38 8.03 -14.82 1.26
N LYS A 39 7.12 -14.99 0.33
CA LYS A 39 6.74 -13.96 -0.63
C LYS A 39 5.23 -13.77 -0.63
N TRP A 40 4.80 -12.53 -0.83
CA TRP A 40 3.38 -12.18 -0.90
C TRP A 40 3.13 -11.06 -1.91
N ALA A 41 1.91 -10.97 -2.38
CA ALA A 41 1.42 -9.87 -3.20
C ALA A 41 0.16 -9.28 -2.58
N CYS A 42 0.01 -7.97 -2.67
CA CYS A 42 -1.17 -7.24 -2.22
C CYS A 42 -1.57 -6.18 -3.23
N LEU A 43 -2.85 -5.86 -3.23
CA LEU A 43 -3.36 -4.72 -3.99
C LEU A 43 -3.25 -3.45 -3.15
N ARG A 44 -2.92 -2.34 -3.80
CA ARG A 44 -2.95 -1.02 -3.19
C ARG A 44 -4.19 -0.27 -3.64
N PRO A 45 -4.93 0.38 -2.74
CA PRO A 45 -6.09 1.18 -3.09
C PRO A 45 -5.63 2.52 -3.72
N MET A 46 -5.42 2.51 -5.02
CA MET A 46 -4.98 3.67 -5.79
C MET A 46 -6.19 4.42 -6.36
N THR A 47 -6.12 5.74 -6.35
CA THR A 47 -7.08 6.62 -7.02
C THR A 47 -6.47 7.19 -8.30
N PRO A 48 -7.28 7.62 -9.29
CA PRO A 48 -6.74 8.15 -10.55
C PRO A 48 -5.85 9.39 -10.39
N ASN A 49 -6.12 10.22 -9.38
CA ASN A 49 -5.32 11.41 -9.08
C ASN A 49 -4.30 11.19 -7.97
N MET A 50 -4.15 9.94 -7.50
CA MET A 50 -3.24 9.53 -6.42
C MET A 50 -3.49 10.22 -5.07
N LEU A 51 -4.63 10.87 -4.90
CA LEU A 51 -5.03 11.49 -3.63
C LEU A 51 -5.98 10.59 -2.85
N PRO A 52 -5.85 10.52 -1.53
CA PRO A 52 -6.80 9.77 -0.70
C PRO A 52 -8.19 10.40 -0.76
N VAL A 53 -9.19 9.55 -0.57
CA VAL A 53 -10.60 9.95 -0.55
C VAL A 53 -11.09 9.94 0.88
N ILE A 54 -11.55 11.11 1.36
CA ILE A 54 -12.39 11.24 2.55
C ILE A 54 -13.70 11.83 2.07
N LYS A 55 -14.76 11.04 2.16
CA LYS A 55 -16.05 11.42 1.56
C LYS A 55 -17.20 10.80 2.33
N ARG A 56 -18.26 11.60 2.52
CA ARG A 56 -19.54 11.08 2.98
C ARG A 56 -20.39 10.62 1.79
N VAL A 57 -21.00 9.44 1.97
CA VAL A 57 -22.02 8.89 1.08
C VAL A 57 -23.20 8.46 1.95
N ASP A 58 -24.29 9.19 1.89
CA ASP A 58 -25.47 9.01 2.77
C ASP A 58 -25.08 9.02 4.26
N ARG A 59 -25.18 7.89 4.93
CA ARG A 59 -24.84 7.70 6.34
C ARG A 59 -23.46 7.09 6.56
N MET A 60 -22.74 6.81 5.49
CA MET A 60 -21.42 6.20 5.55
C MET A 60 -20.34 7.23 5.24
N TRP A 61 -19.17 7.02 5.83
CA TRP A 61 -17.97 7.73 5.49
C TRP A 61 -16.98 6.78 4.82
N VAL A 62 -16.38 7.22 3.75
CA VAL A 62 -15.30 6.53 3.05
C VAL A 62 -14.00 7.24 3.39
N ASN A 63 -13.02 6.48 3.89
CA ASN A 63 -11.64 6.93 4.06
C ASN A 63 -10.74 5.86 3.45
N SER A 64 -10.25 6.12 2.26
CA SER A 64 -9.50 5.13 1.47
C SER A 64 -8.65 5.79 0.39
N GLY A 65 -7.96 5.00 -0.41
CA GLY A 65 -7.25 5.47 -1.60
C GLY A 65 -5.91 6.13 -1.33
N ALA A 66 -5.30 5.89 -0.17
CA ALA A 66 -3.99 6.44 0.17
C ALA A 66 -2.82 5.80 -0.61
N GLY A 67 -3.08 4.79 -1.44
CA GLY A 67 -2.10 4.14 -2.29
C GLY A 67 -0.94 3.52 -1.49
N HIS A 68 0.28 3.95 -1.80
CA HIS A 68 1.49 3.50 -1.08
C HIS A 68 1.80 4.32 0.19
N LEU A 69 1.03 5.36 0.49
CA LEU A 69 1.25 6.27 1.61
C LEU A 69 0.29 6.07 2.77
N GLY A 70 -0.45 4.96 2.81
CA GLY A 70 -1.46 4.71 3.85
C GLY A 70 -0.90 4.77 5.27
N TRP A 71 0.25 4.17 5.51
CA TRP A 71 0.93 4.24 6.80
C TRP A 71 1.38 5.68 7.13
N THR A 72 2.01 6.35 6.18
CA THR A 72 2.54 7.71 6.36
C THR A 72 1.44 8.73 6.62
N MET A 73 0.31 8.62 5.93
CA MET A 73 -0.78 9.59 5.99
C MET A 73 -1.90 9.19 6.97
N GLY A 74 -1.86 7.99 7.52
CA GLY A 74 -2.98 7.42 8.26
C GLY A 74 -3.50 8.30 9.40
N MET A 75 -2.60 8.86 10.21
CA MET A 75 -2.98 9.73 11.33
C MET A 75 -3.61 11.05 10.87
N ALA A 76 -3.06 11.69 9.84
CA ALA A 76 -3.60 12.92 9.29
C ALA A 76 -4.99 12.70 8.64
N LEU A 77 -5.17 11.58 7.97
CA LEU A 77 -6.46 11.20 7.37
C LEU A 77 -7.51 10.88 8.46
N ALA A 78 -7.10 10.26 9.55
CA ALA A 78 -7.96 10.00 10.69
C ALA A 78 -8.39 11.29 11.40
N GLU A 79 -7.46 12.22 11.63
CA GLU A 79 -7.74 13.53 12.20
C GLU A 79 -8.73 14.31 11.34
N ARG A 80 -8.50 14.37 10.05
CA ARG A 80 -9.41 15.04 9.11
C ARG A 80 -10.81 14.44 9.15
N LEU A 81 -10.94 13.12 9.10
CA LEU A 81 -12.22 12.44 9.19
C LEU A 81 -12.91 12.72 10.54
N SER A 82 -12.17 12.71 11.65
CA SER A 82 -12.68 13.03 12.97
C SER A 82 -13.25 14.45 13.05
N ASN A 83 -12.54 15.41 12.48
CA ASN A 83 -13.00 16.80 12.41
C ASN A 83 -14.27 16.95 11.57
N ASP A 84 -14.33 16.29 10.43
CA ASP A 84 -15.52 16.27 9.57
C ASP A 84 -16.74 15.64 10.25
N LEU A 85 -16.52 14.62 11.08
CA LEU A 85 -17.58 14.00 11.90
C LEU A 85 -18.05 14.90 13.03
N SER A 86 -17.15 15.63 13.67
CA SER A 86 -17.41 16.47 14.84
C SER A 86 -18.01 17.84 14.48
N SER A 87 -17.88 18.28 13.26
CA SER A 87 -18.39 19.57 12.77
C SER A 87 -19.89 19.58 12.46
N ARG A 88 -20.64 18.61 12.89
CA ARG A 88 -22.06 18.40 12.57
C ARG A 88 -23.01 18.59 13.76
#